data_588128211cb13820191dd1c4671da8b7
#
_entry.id   588128211cb13820191dd1c4671da8b7
#
_cell.length_a   1.000
_cell.length_b   1.000
_cell.length_c   1.000
_cell.angle_alpha   90.00
_cell.angle_beta   90.00
_cell.angle_gamma   90.00
#
_symmetry.space_group_name_H-M   'P 1'
#
loop_
_entity.id
_entity.type
_entity.pdbx_description
1 polymer ?
#
loop_
_entity_poly.entity_id
_entity_poly.type
_entity_poly.pdbx_seq_one_letter_code
_entity_poly.pdbx_strand_id
1 'polypeptide(L)'
;MSSSFNKLNKSIINCEKCKRLVKFRQKISKEKRKQYINETYWGKPITGFGDINGKILLVGLAPAAHGGTRTGRVFTGDKSSDFLYKCLFKAKISNQPTSEYKDDGLKLNKAYITTAVSYTHLTLPTMAIV
;
A
#
# COMPACT_ATOMS: atom_id res chain seq x y z
N MET A 1 -19.45 12.98 -3.27
CA MET A 1 -18.11 12.50 -3.64
C MET A 1 -17.57 11.42 -2.72
N SER A 2 -17.63 11.64 -1.41
CA SER A 2 -17.21 10.62 -0.42
C SER A 2 -17.96 9.29 -0.56
N SER A 3 -19.25 9.31 -0.89
CA SER A 3 -20.06 8.08 -1.01
C SER A 3 -19.59 7.16 -2.15
N SER A 4 -19.35 7.71 -3.35
CA SER A 4 -18.87 6.90 -4.48
C SER A 4 -17.43 6.43 -4.27
N PHE A 5 -16.60 7.26 -3.68
CA PHE A 5 -15.21 6.89 -3.33
C PHE A 5 -15.18 5.77 -2.28
N ASN A 6 -16.04 5.86 -1.27
CA ASN A 6 -16.16 4.81 -0.25
C ASN A 6 -16.66 3.50 -0.84
N LYS A 7 -17.60 3.54 -1.78
CA LYS A 7 -18.07 2.36 -2.51
C LYS A 7 -16.94 1.71 -3.30
N LEU A 8 -16.13 2.52 -3.98
CA LEU A 8 -14.96 2.03 -4.72
C LEU A 8 -13.98 1.34 -3.78
N ASN A 9 -13.64 1.96 -2.66
CA ASN A 9 -12.70 1.39 -1.69
C ASN A 9 -13.23 0.06 -1.11
N LYS A 10 -14.51 -0.03 -0.78
CA LYS A 10 -15.12 -1.29 -0.33
C LYS A 10 -15.04 -2.37 -1.40
N SER A 11 -15.31 -2.01 -2.65
CA SER A 11 -15.21 -2.95 -3.78
C SER A 11 -13.78 -3.47 -3.95
N ILE A 12 -12.78 -2.61 -3.80
CA ILE A 12 -11.36 -3.00 -3.88
C ILE A 12 -11.01 -3.95 -2.74
N ILE A 13 -11.32 -3.60 -1.50
CA ILE A 13 -10.96 -4.40 -0.32
C ILE A 13 -11.57 -5.81 -0.39
N ASN A 14 -12.77 -5.93 -0.94
CA ASN A 14 -13.48 -7.22 -1.04
C ASN A 14 -13.25 -7.94 -2.37
N CYS A 15 -12.35 -7.45 -3.22
CA CYS A 15 -12.11 -8.03 -4.54
C CYS A 15 -11.35 -9.36 -4.42
N GLU A 16 -11.86 -10.40 -5.06
CA GLU A 16 -11.26 -11.74 -5.12
C GLU A 16 -11.18 -12.27 -6.55
N LYS A 17 -11.15 -11.39 -7.54
CA LYS A 17 -11.21 -11.77 -8.97
C LYS A 17 -9.98 -12.54 -9.44
N CYS A 18 -8.80 -12.16 -8.96
CA CYS A 18 -7.53 -12.78 -9.35
C CYS A 18 -7.17 -13.90 -8.37
N LYS A 19 -7.74 -15.08 -8.57
CA LYS A 19 -7.61 -16.19 -7.62
C LYS A 19 -6.16 -16.56 -7.28
N ARG A 20 -5.26 -16.50 -8.25
CA ARG A 20 -3.84 -16.76 -8.02
C ARG A 20 -3.23 -15.75 -7.04
N LEU A 21 -3.53 -14.48 -7.21
CA LEU A 21 -3.05 -13.42 -6.32
C LEU A 21 -3.71 -13.48 -4.95
N VAL A 22 -4.99 -13.85 -4.90
CA VAL A 22 -5.71 -14.06 -3.62
C VAL A 22 -5.02 -15.15 -2.80
N LYS A 23 -4.73 -16.29 -3.41
CA LYS A 23 -4.02 -17.40 -2.75
C LYS A 23 -2.65 -16.96 -2.23
N PHE A 24 -1.92 -16.22 -3.05
CA PHE A 24 -0.58 -15.76 -2.69
C PHE A 24 -0.62 -14.80 -1.49
N ARG A 25 -1.50 -13.81 -1.49
CA ARG A 25 -1.58 -12.88 -0.35
C ARG A 25 -2.05 -13.56 0.92
N GLN A 26 -2.94 -14.55 0.82
CA GLN A 26 -3.37 -15.35 1.97
C GLN A 26 -2.22 -16.18 2.53
N LYS A 27 -1.41 -16.77 1.65
CA LYS A 27 -0.20 -17.51 2.04
C LYS A 27 0.77 -16.61 2.79
N ILE A 28 1.07 -15.43 2.25
CA ILE A 28 1.95 -14.44 2.87
C ILE A 28 1.43 -14.02 4.24
N SER A 29 0.12 -13.83 4.38
CA SER A 29 -0.49 -13.43 5.64
C SER A 29 -0.42 -14.50 6.73
N LYS A 30 -0.36 -15.76 6.34
CA LYS A 30 -0.22 -16.89 7.28
C LYS A 30 1.23 -17.17 7.63
N GLU A 31 2.09 -17.25 6.62
CA GLU A 31 3.50 -17.61 6.81
C GLU A 31 4.31 -16.47 7.41
N LYS A 32 4.04 -15.26 7.00
CA LYS A 32 4.70 -14.03 7.49
C LYS A 32 6.21 -14.07 7.30
N ARG A 33 6.87 -12.95 7.47
CA ARG A 33 8.32 -12.89 7.58
C ARG A 33 8.71 -13.08 9.05
N LYS A 34 9.82 -13.76 9.32
CA LYS A 34 10.29 -14.06 10.68
C LYS A 34 10.26 -12.83 11.61
N GLN A 35 10.72 -11.69 11.12
CA GLN A 35 10.77 -10.46 11.92
C GLN A 35 9.39 -9.87 12.24
N TYR A 36 8.34 -10.32 11.54
CA TYR A 36 6.97 -9.85 11.73
C TYR A 36 6.03 -10.96 12.21
N ILE A 37 6.57 -12.04 12.75
CA ILE A 37 5.79 -13.23 13.09
C ILE A 37 4.68 -12.96 14.11
N ASN A 38 4.89 -11.99 14.98
CA ASN A 38 3.94 -11.61 16.02
C ASN A 38 2.93 -10.53 15.57
N GLU A 39 3.05 -10.05 14.33
CA GLU A 39 2.12 -9.06 13.79
C GLU A 39 0.96 -9.71 13.07
N THR A 40 -0.18 -9.05 13.06
CA THR A 40 -1.33 -9.46 12.26
C THR A 40 -1.27 -8.75 10.92
N TYR A 41 -1.16 -9.51 9.85
CA TYR A 41 -1.13 -8.96 8.49
C TYR A 41 -2.54 -8.55 8.05
N TRP A 42 -2.64 -7.41 7.38
CA TRP A 42 -3.88 -6.97 6.73
C TRP A 42 -4.41 -8.02 5.75
N GLY A 43 -3.56 -8.51 4.85
CA GLY A 43 -3.82 -9.63 3.97
C GLY A 43 -4.99 -9.47 2.99
N LYS A 44 -5.46 -8.26 2.77
CA LYS A 44 -6.55 -7.92 1.85
C LYS A 44 -6.04 -6.97 0.76
N PRO A 45 -6.80 -6.75 -0.31
CA PRO A 45 -6.45 -5.72 -1.28
C PRO A 45 -6.28 -4.36 -0.63
N ILE A 46 -5.38 -3.56 -1.19
CA ILE A 46 -4.99 -2.25 -0.65
C ILE A 46 -5.64 -1.16 -1.50
N THR A 47 -6.24 -0.21 -0.82
CA THR A 47 -6.75 1.02 -1.44
C THR A 47 -5.66 2.08 -1.47
N GLY A 48 -5.91 3.18 -2.20
CA GLY A 48 -5.02 4.32 -2.19
C GLY A 48 -5.07 5.10 -0.87
N PHE A 49 -4.18 6.06 -0.75
CA PHE A 49 -4.00 6.85 0.46
C PHE A 49 -3.66 8.30 0.10
N GLY A 50 -4.18 9.24 0.87
CA GLY A 50 -3.81 10.64 0.75
C GLY A 50 -5.00 11.56 0.49
N ASP A 51 -4.71 12.70 -0.14
CA ASP A 51 -5.69 13.75 -0.42
C ASP A 51 -6.43 13.47 -1.71
N ILE A 52 -7.69 13.05 -1.61
CA ILE A 52 -8.53 12.74 -2.77
C ILE A 52 -8.84 13.97 -3.65
N ASN A 53 -8.67 15.16 -3.10
CA ASN A 53 -8.83 16.42 -3.83
C ASN A 53 -7.47 16.97 -4.33
N GLY A 54 -6.41 16.23 -4.12
CA GLY A 54 -5.07 16.61 -4.54
C GLY A 54 -4.93 16.64 -6.06
N LYS A 55 -3.96 17.42 -6.52
CA LYS A 55 -3.68 17.57 -7.95
C LYS A 55 -2.57 16.63 -8.44
N ILE A 56 -1.92 15.92 -7.53
CA ILE A 56 -0.83 15.00 -7.84
C ILE A 56 -1.32 13.57 -7.56
N LEU A 57 -1.23 12.71 -8.56
CA LEU A 57 -1.51 11.29 -8.42
C LEU A 57 -0.21 10.50 -8.58
N LEU A 58 0.16 9.76 -7.55
CA LEU A 58 1.31 8.86 -7.57
C LEU A 58 0.81 7.42 -7.73
N VAL A 59 1.27 6.73 -8.77
CA VAL A 59 0.83 5.37 -9.05
C VAL A 59 2.04 4.43 -9.01
N GLY A 60 2.06 3.54 -8.02
CA GLY A 60 3.01 2.44 -7.96
C GLY A 60 2.48 1.20 -8.67
N LEU A 61 3.30 0.17 -8.77
CA LEU A 61 2.92 -1.08 -9.45
C LEU A 61 1.95 -1.91 -8.58
N ALA A 62 2.39 -2.32 -7.41
CA ALA A 62 1.64 -3.21 -6.53
C ALA A 62 2.12 -3.08 -5.08
N PRO A 63 1.29 -3.47 -4.09
CA PRO A 63 1.72 -3.50 -2.69
C PRO A 63 2.83 -4.51 -2.45
N ALA A 64 3.77 -4.16 -1.56
CA ALA A 64 4.79 -5.09 -1.11
C ALA A 64 4.21 -6.11 -0.13
N ALA A 65 4.70 -7.36 -0.20
CA ALA A 65 4.19 -8.46 0.62
C ALA A 65 4.29 -8.18 2.13
N HIS A 66 5.41 -7.64 2.57
CA HIS A 66 5.67 -7.36 3.98
C HIS A 66 5.65 -5.85 4.31
N GLY A 67 5.24 -5.03 3.35
CA GLY A 67 4.97 -3.61 3.51
C GLY A 67 3.47 -3.33 3.50
N GLY A 68 2.90 -2.97 2.34
CA GLY A 68 1.48 -2.64 2.20
C GLY A 68 0.55 -3.78 2.59
N THR A 69 0.83 -5.01 2.17
CA THR A 69 0.01 -6.18 2.49
C THR A 69 0.04 -6.50 3.99
N ARG A 70 1.17 -6.28 4.64
CA ARG A 70 1.31 -6.45 6.09
C ARG A 70 0.57 -5.35 6.86
N THR A 71 0.77 -4.10 6.49
CA THR A 71 0.30 -2.95 7.27
C THR A 71 -1.11 -2.48 6.93
N GLY A 72 -1.59 -2.78 5.73
CA GLY A 72 -2.91 -2.32 5.26
C GLY A 72 -2.91 -0.94 4.64
N ARG A 73 -1.75 -0.32 4.45
CA ARG A 73 -1.61 0.97 3.79
C ARG A 73 -0.52 0.91 2.72
N VAL A 74 -0.79 1.47 1.56
CA VAL A 74 0.15 1.52 0.44
C VAL A 74 1.44 2.24 0.84
N PHE A 75 2.57 1.78 0.33
CA PHE A 75 3.90 2.33 0.61
C PHE A 75 4.15 2.58 2.10
N THR A 76 4.00 1.53 2.90
CA THR A 76 4.13 1.61 4.35
C THR A 76 4.88 0.40 4.88
N GLY A 77 5.88 0.65 5.73
CA GLY A 77 6.58 -0.39 6.48
C GLY A 77 7.68 -1.12 5.71
N ASP A 78 8.23 -0.55 4.65
CA ASP A 78 9.35 -1.12 3.91
C ASP A 78 10.36 -0.05 3.47
N LYS A 79 11.47 -0.49 2.87
CA LYS A 79 12.55 0.44 2.46
C LYS A 79 12.14 1.40 1.35
N SER A 80 11.26 0.98 0.44
CA SER A 80 10.79 1.85 -0.64
C SER A 80 9.94 2.98 -0.10
N SER A 81 9.12 2.70 0.92
CA SER A 81 8.35 3.73 1.60
C SER A 81 9.24 4.71 2.36
N ASP A 82 10.30 4.24 2.98
CA ASP A 82 11.25 5.11 3.68
C ASP A 82 11.84 6.16 2.74
N PHE A 83 12.31 5.74 1.58
CA PHE A 83 12.86 6.64 0.56
C PHE A 83 11.81 7.62 0.03
N LEU A 84 10.65 7.10 -0.34
CA LEU A 84 9.56 7.90 -0.91
C LEU A 84 9.13 9.01 0.06
N TYR A 85 8.88 8.67 1.30
CA TYR A 85 8.36 9.65 2.26
C TYR A 85 9.40 10.63 2.75
N LYS A 86 10.68 10.29 2.74
CA LYS A 86 11.75 11.28 2.90
C LYS A 86 11.69 12.36 1.83
N CYS A 87 11.49 11.94 0.57
CA CYS A 87 11.35 12.88 -0.54
C CYS A 87 10.07 13.71 -0.44
N LEU A 88 8.95 13.06 -0.14
CA LEU A 88 7.66 13.75 0.01
C LEU A 88 7.67 14.75 1.17
N PHE A 89 8.34 14.42 2.25
CA PHE A 89 8.51 15.33 3.38
C PHE A 89 9.34 16.56 3.00
N LYS A 90 10.45 16.36 2.29
CA LYS A 90 11.25 17.48 1.78
C LYS A 90 10.46 18.37 0.83
N ALA A 91 9.57 17.79 0.04
CA ALA A 91 8.69 18.52 -0.87
C ALA A 91 7.47 19.15 -0.18
N LYS A 92 7.35 19.00 1.14
CA LYS A 92 6.22 19.49 1.95
C LYS A 92 4.86 18.88 1.56
N ILE A 93 4.89 17.68 1.00
CA ILE A 93 3.69 16.92 0.62
C ILE A 93 3.23 16.03 1.78
N SER A 94 4.16 15.38 2.49
CA SER A 94 3.81 14.63 3.69
C SER A 94 4.13 15.42 4.96
N ASN A 95 3.38 15.15 6.03
CA ASN A 95 3.56 15.80 7.33
C ASN A 95 4.69 15.20 8.15
N GLN A 96 5.22 14.07 7.74
CA GLN A 96 6.31 13.37 8.42
C GLN A 96 7.15 12.58 7.39
N PRO A 97 8.43 12.31 7.67
CA PRO A 97 9.31 11.60 6.74
C PRO A 97 9.20 10.08 6.82
N THR A 98 8.28 9.54 7.63
CA THR A 98 8.16 8.11 7.89
C THR A 98 6.76 7.60 7.56
N SER A 99 6.70 6.33 7.16
CA SER A 99 5.46 5.60 6.90
C SER A 99 5.66 4.16 7.37
N GLU A 100 5.38 3.91 8.65
CA GLU A 100 5.69 2.63 9.30
C GLU A 100 4.45 1.79 9.59
N TYR A 101 3.35 2.44 10.00
CA TYR A 101 2.11 1.78 10.38
C TYR A 101 0.92 2.54 9.83
N LYS A 102 -0.19 1.85 9.64
CA LYS A 102 -1.43 2.42 9.09
C LYS A 102 -1.95 3.63 9.88
N ASP A 103 -1.75 3.65 11.16
CA ASP A 103 -2.26 4.67 12.08
C ASP A 103 -1.14 5.51 12.74
N ASP A 104 -0.05 5.70 12.04
CA ASP A 104 1.11 6.44 12.54
C ASP A 104 0.99 7.97 12.44
N GLY A 105 -0.16 8.48 12.01
CA GLY A 105 -0.41 9.91 11.88
C GLY A 105 0.02 10.54 10.57
N LEU A 106 0.51 9.74 9.62
CA LEU A 106 0.90 10.23 8.30
C LEU A 106 -0.28 10.84 7.55
N LYS A 107 -0.06 12.00 6.95
CA LYS A 107 -1.02 12.68 6.08
C LYS A 107 -0.32 13.23 4.85
N LEU A 108 -1.00 13.19 3.73
CA LEU A 108 -0.54 13.80 2.48
C LEU A 108 -1.36 15.03 2.16
N ASN A 109 -0.68 16.05 1.67
CA ASN A 109 -1.28 17.28 1.17
C ASN A 109 -1.06 17.36 -0.34
N LYS A 110 -2.09 17.69 -1.09
CA LYS A 110 -2.06 17.86 -2.55
C LYS A 110 -1.81 16.60 -3.37
N ALA A 111 -1.58 15.47 -2.75
CA ALA A 111 -1.24 14.23 -3.44
C ALA A 111 -2.06 13.05 -2.93
N TYR A 112 -2.39 12.16 -3.86
CA TYR A 112 -2.99 10.86 -3.59
C TYR A 112 -2.10 9.77 -4.16
N ILE A 113 -1.84 8.73 -3.41
CA ILE A 113 -0.97 7.64 -3.82
C ILE A 113 -1.75 6.32 -3.88
N THR A 114 -1.55 5.57 -4.94
CA THR A 114 -2.21 4.29 -5.13
C THR A 114 -1.31 3.33 -5.91
N THR A 115 -1.80 2.15 -6.18
CA THR A 115 -1.11 1.15 -6.99
C THR A 115 -1.99 0.70 -8.14
N ALA A 116 -1.38 0.34 -9.26
CA ALA A 116 -2.09 -0.18 -10.43
C ALA A 116 -2.75 -1.53 -10.13
N VAL A 117 -2.12 -2.33 -9.27
CA VAL A 117 -2.64 -3.62 -8.79
C VAL A 117 -2.84 -3.52 -7.28
N SER A 118 -4.01 -3.92 -6.80
CA SER A 118 -4.35 -3.85 -5.38
C SER A 118 -3.91 -5.08 -4.59
N TYR A 119 -3.34 -6.08 -5.25
CA TYR A 119 -2.80 -7.30 -4.65
C TYR A 119 -1.28 -7.31 -4.72
N THR A 120 -0.64 -8.06 -3.81
CA THR A 120 0.76 -8.39 -3.91
C THR A 120 1.02 -9.26 -5.14
N HIS A 121 2.02 -8.92 -5.96
CA HIS A 121 2.43 -9.74 -7.09
C HIS A 121 3.10 -11.03 -6.64
N LEU A 122 2.84 -12.11 -7.39
CA LEU A 122 3.46 -13.43 -7.16
C LEU A 122 4.93 -13.44 -7.47
N THR A 123 5.32 -12.72 -8.50
CA THR A 123 6.71 -12.65 -8.95
C THR A 123 7.16 -11.21 -8.92
N LEU A 124 8.45 -11.01 -8.99
CA LEU A 124 9.06 -9.69 -9.10
C LEU A 124 9.63 -9.52 -10.49
N PRO A 125 8.80 -9.48 -11.54
CA PRO A 125 9.28 -9.33 -12.91
C PRO A 125 10.05 -8.03 -13.11
N THR A 126 9.74 -7.03 -12.29
CA THR A 126 10.46 -5.77 -12.26
C THR A 126 11.94 -5.94 -11.92
N MET A 127 12.28 -6.98 -11.20
CA MET A 127 13.67 -7.29 -10.86
C MET A 127 14.51 -7.55 -12.11
N ALA A 128 13.93 -8.13 -13.14
CA ALA A 128 14.62 -8.40 -14.39
C ALA A 128 14.73 -7.16 -15.28
N ILE A 129 13.93 -6.15 -15.03
CA ILE A 129 13.89 -4.92 -15.83
C ILE A 129 14.83 -3.87 -15.25
N VAL A 130 14.96 -3.87 -13.97
CA VAL A 130 15.83 -2.95 -13.25
C VAL A 130 17.26 -3.44 -13.31
#